data_c377db0d394a0f05099b50ff62cdb7b5
#
_entry.id   c377db0d394a0f05099b50ff62cdb7b5
#
_cell.length_a   1.000
_cell.length_b   1.000
_cell.length_c   1.000
_cell.angle_alpha   90.00
_cell.angle_beta   90.00
_cell.angle_gamma   90.00
#
_symmetry.space_group_name_H-M   'P 1'
#
loop_
_entity.id
_entity.type
_entity.pdbx_description
1 polymer ?
#
loop_
_entity_poly.entity_id
_entity_poly.type
_entity_poly.pdbx_seq_one_letter_code
_entity_poly.pdbx_strand_id
1 'polypeptide(L)'
;VNISNPALCRVCQYRKMCIPKSLLPSLEEPSGQKIASDHAQQISVPKGKFIYQQGDKFNSIFSIRSGCIKTYSLDEEGEELIEGLFYPGEFLGLDCISFKAYTHFAVAKEDSDLCLINYHNLESLAARESQLALHISKAVSSQLSKQLRWSQSFVKGNSEQRLITWIFVISSKLGLDVKPKYRFPIPVTHAEVARILHMRPESLSRVVTKLNKEGLITLTTKECQVNDKNKLFNELPEISKYESKMAAG
;
A
#
# COMPACT_ATOMS: atom_id res chain seq x y z
N VAL A 1 15.50 -17.61 -4.21
CA VAL A 1 15.57 -16.18 -3.89
C VAL A 1 16.67 -15.60 -4.77
N ASN A 2 16.30 -14.87 -5.83
CA ASN A 2 17.27 -14.22 -6.71
C ASN A 2 17.77 -12.94 -6.04
N ILE A 3 19.06 -12.88 -5.74
CA ILE A 3 19.76 -11.72 -5.19
C ILE A 3 19.90 -10.69 -6.31
N SER A 4 19.40 -9.49 -6.11
CA SER A 4 19.31 -8.48 -7.15
C SER A 4 20.52 -7.55 -7.25
N ASN A 5 20.70 -7.06 -8.47
CA ASN A 5 21.73 -6.13 -8.90
C ASN A 5 21.48 -4.70 -8.35
N PRO A 6 22.45 -4.04 -7.69
CA PRO A 6 22.37 -2.65 -7.21
C PRO A 6 22.05 -1.63 -8.31
N ALA A 7 22.33 -1.96 -9.58
CA ALA A 7 21.99 -1.14 -10.73
C ALA A 7 20.47 -0.85 -10.83
N LEU A 8 19.62 -1.74 -10.32
CA LEU A 8 18.15 -1.57 -10.36
C LEU A 8 17.64 -0.44 -9.45
N CYS A 9 18.35 -0.11 -8.37
CA CYS A 9 17.99 1.02 -7.52
C CYS A 9 18.16 2.37 -8.22
N ARG A 10 19.05 2.46 -9.21
CA ARG A 10 19.29 3.71 -9.98
C ARG A 10 18.11 4.07 -10.89
N VAL A 11 17.41 3.06 -11.43
CA VAL A 11 16.27 3.21 -12.34
C VAL A 11 14.91 3.03 -11.66
N CYS A 12 14.89 2.81 -10.35
CA CYS A 12 13.66 2.62 -9.60
C CYS A 12 12.84 3.92 -9.57
N GLN A 13 11.61 3.88 -10.07
CA GLN A 13 10.71 5.05 -10.09
C GLN A 13 10.35 5.55 -8.68
N TYR A 14 10.38 4.67 -7.66
CA TYR A 14 10.11 5.01 -6.24
C TYR A 14 11.34 5.52 -5.50
N ARG A 15 12.40 5.83 -6.24
CA ARG A 15 13.69 6.27 -5.74
C ARG A 15 13.62 7.41 -4.72
N LYS A 16 12.70 8.38 -4.86
CA LYS A 16 12.59 9.55 -3.97
C LYS A 16 12.01 9.22 -2.58
N MET A 17 11.22 8.15 -2.49
CA MET A 17 10.55 7.73 -1.24
C MET A 17 11.20 6.50 -0.60
N CYS A 18 12.20 5.92 -1.25
CA CYS A 18 12.82 4.68 -0.82
C CYS A 18 13.80 4.93 0.33
N ILE A 19 13.59 4.29 1.49
CA ILE A 19 14.51 4.37 2.64
C ILE A 19 15.94 3.98 2.25
N PRO A 20 16.20 2.85 1.54
CA PRO A 20 17.56 2.51 1.11
C PRO A 20 18.21 3.57 0.25
N LYS A 21 17.44 4.39 -0.47
CA LYS A 21 18.00 5.43 -1.31
C LYS A 21 18.24 6.76 -0.61
N SER A 22 17.50 7.06 0.43
CA SER A 22 17.87 8.21 1.27
C SER A 22 19.25 8.02 1.92
N LEU A 23 19.78 6.79 1.89
CA LEU A 23 21.17 6.44 2.21
C LEU A 23 22.15 6.73 1.07
N LEU A 24 21.70 6.93 -0.16
CA LEU A 24 22.54 7.02 -1.35
C LEU A 24 23.32 8.33 -1.56
N PRO A 25 23.02 9.51 -0.97
CA PRO A 25 23.92 10.65 -1.10
C PRO A 25 25.30 10.39 -0.51
N SER A 26 25.38 9.59 0.60
CA SER A 26 26.65 9.13 1.13
C SER A 26 27.21 7.90 0.38
N LEU A 27 26.45 7.34 -0.57
CA LEU A 27 26.72 6.11 -1.29
C LEU A 27 27.12 6.32 -2.76
N GLU A 28 27.32 7.58 -3.21
CA GLU A 28 27.83 7.86 -4.58
C GLU A 28 29.32 7.48 -4.74
N GLU A 29 30.01 7.19 -3.64
CA GLU A 29 31.34 6.58 -3.67
C GLU A 29 31.29 5.06 -3.93
N PRO A 30 32.35 4.47 -4.51
CA PRO A 30 32.42 3.01 -4.78
C PRO A 30 32.17 2.12 -3.55
N SER A 31 32.52 2.60 -2.35
CA SER A 31 32.22 1.96 -1.05
C SER A 31 30.72 1.95 -0.74
N GLY A 32 29.98 2.97 -1.15
CA GLY A 32 28.57 3.13 -0.88
C GLY A 32 27.66 2.18 -1.65
N GLN A 33 28.05 1.76 -2.87
CA GLN A 33 27.29 0.76 -3.64
C GLN A 33 27.25 -0.61 -2.95
N LYS A 34 28.32 -0.95 -2.22
CA LYS A 34 28.40 -2.18 -1.43
C LYS A 34 27.45 -2.13 -0.23
N ILE A 35 27.34 -0.97 0.45
CA ILE A 35 26.44 -0.79 1.60
C ILE A 35 24.99 -0.96 1.19
N ALA A 36 24.55 -0.42 0.04
CA ALA A 36 23.16 -0.57 -0.42
C ALA A 36 22.81 -2.02 -0.75
N SER A 37 23.74 -2.80 -1.33
CA SER A 37 23.54 -4.23 -1.62
C SER A 37 23.49 -5.08 -0.36
N ASP A 38 24.24 -4.70 0.68
CA ASP A 38 24.33 -5.44 1.93
C ASP A 38 23.11 -5.21 2.84
N HIS A 39 22.34 -4.13 2.61
CA HIS A 39 21.23 -3.74 3.46
C HIS A 39 19.83 -3.92 2.83
N ALA A 40 19.73 -4.08 1.53
CA ALA A 40 18.46 -4.28 0.84
C ALA A 40 18.55 -5.41 -0.20
N GLN A 41 17.67 -6.39 -0.07
CA GLN A 41 17.57 -7.54 -0.97
C GLN A 41 16.26 -7.47 -1.75
N GLN A 42 16.31 -7.67 -3.06
CA GLN A 42 15.09 -7.84 -3.85
C GLN A 42 14.57 -9.27 -3.70
N ILE A 43 13.27 -9.40 -3.46
CA ILE A 43 12.57 -10.68 -3.44
C ILE A 43 11.35 -10.60 -4.35
N SER A 44 11.04 -11.71 -5.03
CA SER A 44 9.80 -11.87 -5.80
C SER A 44 8.90 -12.84 -5.05
N VAL A 45 7.66 -12.41 -4.83
CA VAL A 45 6.65 -13.15 -4.08
C VAL A 45 5.47 -13.44 -5.01
N PRO A 46 5.22 -14.71 -5.36
CA PRO A 46 4.08 -15.09 -6.19
C PRO A 46 2.75 -14.77 -5.51
N LYS A 47 1.72 -14.52 -6.31
CA LYS A 47 0.35 -14.35 -5.86
C LYS A 47 -0.07 -15.45 -4.87
N GLY A 48 -0.72 -15.06 -3.77
CA GLY A 48 -1.22 -15.94 -2.71
C GLY A 48 -0.15 -16.39 -1.70
N LYS A 49 1.12 -16.01 -1.86
CA LYS A 49 2.17 -16.33 -0.90
C LYS A 49 2.28 -15.23 0.16
N PHE A 50 2.62 -15.66 1.39
CA PHE A 50 2.88 -14.75 2.50
C PHE A 50 4.25 -14.10 2.35
N ILE A 51 4.32 -12.83 2.72
CA ILE A 51 5.55 -12.10 2.96
C ILE A 51 6.02 -12.39 4.39
N TYR A 52 5.09 -12.35 5.34
CA TYR A 52 5.23 -12.77 6.72
C TYR A 52 3.85 -13.14 7.29
N GLN A 53 3.84 -13.85 8.41
CA GLN A 53 2.64 -14.21 9.14
C GLN A 53 2.64 -13.57 10.53
N GLN A 54 1.47 -13.41 11.10
CA GLN A 54 1.31 -12.97 12.48
C GLN A 54 2.06 -13.91 13.42
N GLY A 55 2.89 -13.33 14.32
CA GLY A 55 3.73 -14.09 15.24
C GLY A 55 5.12 -14.44 14.71
N ASP A 56 5.38 -14.32 13.40
CA ASP A 56 6.74 -14.49 12.88
C ASP A 56 7.68 -13.45 13.51
N LYS A 57 8.95 -13.85 13.73
CA LYS A 57 9.96 -12.96 14.29
C LYS A 57 10.17 -11.74 13.38
N PHE A 58 9.98 -10.53 13.94
CA PHE A 58 10.28 -9.30 13.23
C PHE A 58 11.77 -9.12 13.03
N ASN A 59 12.20 -9.01 11.78
CA ASN A 59 13.59 -8.81 11.41
C ASN A 59 13.78 -7.90 10.20
N SER A 60 12.71 -7.59 9.49
CA SER A 60 12.77 -6.85 8.21
C SER A 60 11.56 -5.95 8.01
N ILE A 61 11.77 -4.86 7.29
CA ILE A 61 10.73 -4.08 6.65
C ILE A 61 10.81 -4.30 5.14
N PHE A 62 9.70 -4.08 4.44
CA PHE A 62 9.62 -4.32 3.00
C PHE A 62 9.11 -3.08 2.29
N SER A 63 9.76 -2.70 1.19
CA SER A 63 9.26 -1.67 0.28
C SER A 63 8.70 -2.33 -0.97
N ILE A 64 7.47 -2.03 -1.34
CA ILE A 64 6.82 -2.62 -2.51
C ILE A 64 7.31 -1.92 -3.78
N ARG A 65 7.75 -2.71 -4.77
CA ARG A 65 8.17 -2.23 -6.09
C ARG A 65 7.13 -2.46 -7.16
N SER A 66 6.45 -3.60 -7.10
CA SER A 66 5.35 -3.96 -8.00
C SER A 66 4.36 -4.87 -7.29
N GLY A 67 3.14 -4.95 -7.82
CA GLY A 67 2.08 -5.79 -7.28
C GLY A 67 1.24 -5.13 -6.20
N CYS A 68 0.49 -5.95 -5.47
CA CYS A 68 -0.39 -5.52 -4.38
C CYS A 68 -0.30 -6.51 -3.21
N ILE A 69 -0.12 -5.99 -2.00
CA ILE A 69 -0.07 -6.77 -0.77
C ILE A 69 -1.28 -6.42 0.09
N LYS A 70 -1.99 -7.45 0.57
CA LYS A 70 -3.05 -7.33 1.57
C LYS A 70 -2.47 -7.60 2.95
N THR A 71 -2.77 -6.72 3.93
CA THR A 71 -2.54 -7.02 5.35
C THR A 71 -3.86 -7.23 6.06
N TYR A 72 -3.87 -8.17 7.00
CA TYR A 72 -5.05 -8.51 7.79
C TYR A 72 -4.66 -9.17 9.12
N SER A 73 -5.50 -9.01 10.12
CA SER A 73 -5.52 -9.81 11.35
C SER A 73 -6.71 -10.76 11.33
N LEU A 74 -6.78 -11.68 12.29
CA LEU A 74 -7.93 -12.53 12.50
C LEU A 74 -8.68 -12.04 13.75
N ASP A 75 -10.01 -12.00 13.67
CA ASP A 75 -10.84 -11.77 14.84
C ASP A 75 -11.01 -13.05 15.69
N GLU A 76 -11.84 -12.98 16.73
CA GLU A 76 -12.08 -14.11 17.65
C GLU A 76 -12.77 -15.29 16.96
N GLU A 77 -13.52 -15.03 15.88
CA GLU A 77 -14.20 -16.03 15.05
C GLU A 77 -13.29 -16.60 13.95
N GLY A 78 -12.08 -16.08 13.79
CA GLY A 78 -11.11 -16.48 12.75
C GLY A 78 -11.36 -15.83 11.40
N GLU A 79 -12.22 -14.81 11.32
CA GLU A 79 -12.49 -14.05 10.12
C GLU A 79 -11.40 -12.98 9.88
N GLU A 80 -11.09 -12.70 8.62
CA GLU A 80 -10.10 -11.71 8.25
C GLU A 80 -10.59 -10.27 8.48
N LEU A 81 -9.93 -9.53 9.33
CA LEU A 81 -10.03 -8.08 9.45
C LEU A 81 -8.97 -7.44 8.55
N ILE A 82 -9.38 -6.96 7.39
CA ILE A 82 -8.46 -6.39 6.40
C ILE A 82 -8.04 -4.99 6.83
N GLU A 83 -6.76 -4.85 7.16
CA GLU A 83 -6.17 -3.61 7.65
C GLU A 83 -5.69 -2.69 6.53
N GLY A 84 -5.33 -3.24 5.37
CA GLY A 84 -4.91 -2.43 4.23
C GLY A 84 -4.61 -3.19 2.95
N LEU A 85 -4.59 -2.41 1.87
CA LEU A 85 -4.02 -2.80 0.58
C LEU A 85 -2.85 -1.88 0.30
N PHE A 86 -1.70 -2.47 0.10
CA PHE A 86 -0.43 -1.76 -0.09
C PHE A 86 0.04 -1.93 -1.53
N TYR A 87 0.48 -0.82 -2.11
CA TYR A 87 0.85 -0.68 -3.50
C TYR A 87 2.31 -0.20 -3.64
N PRO A 88 2.87 -0.15 -4.86
CA PRO A 88 4.23 0.30 -5.09
C PRO A 88 4.53 1.68 -4.47
N GLY A 89 5.68 1.76 -3.77
CA GLY A 89 6.10 2.95 -3.00
C GLY A 89 5.67 2.94 -1.53
N GLU A 90 4.85 1.98 -1.11
CA GLU A 90 4.47 1.82 0.30
C GLU A 90 5.36 0.79 1.01
N PHE A 91 5.34 0.81 2.35
CA PHE A 91 6.15 -0.04 3.20
C PHE A 91 5.28 -0.98 4.03
N LEU A 92 5.82 -2.17 4.33
CA LEU A 92 5.25 -3.16 5.24
C LEU A 92 6.18 -3.36 6.43
N GLY A 93 5.61 -3.60 7.61
CA GLY A 93 6.34 -3.90 8.83
C GLY A 93 6.89 -2.68 9.56
N LEU A 94 6.63 -1.45 9.11
CA LEU A 94 7.04 -0.24 9.85
C LEU A 94 6.33 -0.12 11.20
N ASP A 95 5.10 -0.60 11.31
CA ASP A 95 4.30 -0.68 12.52
C ASP A 95 4.80 -1.73 13.50
N CYS A 96 5.58 -2.72 13.03
CA CYS A 96 6.14 -3.79 13.86
C CYS A 96 7.51 -3.45 14.49
N ILE A 97 8.07 -2.26 14.23
CA ILE A 97 9.38 -1.83 14.74
C ILE A 97 9.45 -1.88 16.28
N SER A 98 8.36 -1.54 16.97
CA SER A 98 8.28 -1.58 18.44
C SER A 98 7.99 -2.97 19.00
N PHE A 99 7.77 -3.96 18.15
CA PHE A 99 7.43 -5.33 18.53
C PHE A 99 8.55 -6.30 18.13
N LYS A 100 8.61 -7.46 18.77
CA LYS A 100 9.56 -8.53 18.44
C LYS A 100 9.02 -9.49 17.38
N ALA A 101 7.76 -9.33 17.00
CA ALA A 101 7.06 -10.17 16.03
C ALA A 101 6.16 -9.31 15.13
N TYR A 102 5.83 -9.83 13.95
CA TYR A 102 4.80 -9.23 13.10
C TYR A 102 3.43 -9.37 13.76
N THR A 103 2.65 -8.30 13.76
CA THR A 103 1.36 -8.21 14.47
C THR A 103 0.18 -8.65 13.61
N HIS A 104 0.38 -8.82 12.31
CA HIS A 104 -0.64 -9.17 11.32
C HIS A 104 -0.04 -10.05 10.20
N PHE A 105 -0.90 -10.57 9.34
CA PHE A 105 -0.51 -11.30 8.13
C PHE A 105 -0.27 -10.33 6.98
N ALA A 106 0.69 -10.63 6.09
CA ALA A 106 0.89 -9.94 4.82
C ALA A 106 0.95 -10.96 3.67
N VAL A 107 0.02 -10.86 2.72
CA VAL A 107 -0.12 -11.80 1.60
C VAL A 107 -0.14 -11.07 0.27
N ALA A 108 0.59 -11.59 -0.71
CA ALA A 108 0.62 -11.06 -2.07
C ALA A 108 -0.72 -11.36 -2.78
N LYS A 109 -1.39 -10.34 -3.26
CA LYS A 109 -2.64 -10.45 -4.04
C LYS A 109 -2.39 -10.51 -5.54
N GLU A 110 -1.19 -10.15 -5.97
CA GLU A 110 -0.63 -10.25 -7.32
C GLU A 110 0.82 -10.71 -7.20
N ASP A 111 1.41 -11.17 -8.30
CA ASP A 111 2.86 -11.38 -8.34
C ASP A 111 3.55 -10.07 -8.02
N SER A 112 4.37 -10.06 -6.99
CA SER A 112 4.89 -8.85 -6.38
C SER A 112 6.39 -8.89 -6.21
N ASP A 113 7.07 -7.77 -6.50
CA ASP A 113 8.47 -7.57 -6.20
C ASP A 113 8.60 -6.61 -5.02
N LEU A 114 9.43 -6.99 -4.08
CA LEU A 114 9.67 -6.25 -2.84
C LEU A 114 11.18 -6.03 -2.64
N CYS A 115 11.55 -4.94 -1.98
CA CYS A 115 12.85 -4.77 -1.38
C CYS A 115 12.74 -5.14 0.11
N LEU A 116 13.36 -6.24 0.50
CA LEU A 116 13.55 -6.63 1.89
C LEU A 116 14.70 -5.82 2.48
N ILE A 117 14.47 -5.16 3.60
CA ILE A 117 15.45 -4.33 4.31
C ILE A 117 15.59 -4.91 5.71
N ASN A 118 16.78 -5.43 6.02
CA ASN A 118 17.04 -5.95 7.36
C ASN A 118 16.99 -4.82 8.38
N TYR A 119 16.10 -4.93 9.38
CA TYR A 119 15.86 -3.87 10.35
C TYR A 119 17.08 -3.63 11.27
N HIS A 120 17.75 -4.67 11.72
CA HIS A 120 18.92 -4.52 12.59
C HIS A 120 20.06 -3.76 11.92
N ASN A 121 20.30 -4.06 10.63
CA ASN A 121 21.29 -3.33 9.84
C ASN A 121 20.88 -1.86 9.64
N LEU A 122 19.59 -1.64 9.37
CA LEU A 122 19.03 -0.28 9.22
C LEU A 122 19.14 0.53 10.51
N GLU A 123 18.81 -0.07 11.65
CA GLU A 123 18.93 0.52 12.99
C GLU A 123 20.38 0.90 13.33
N SER A 124 21.32 -0.04 13.10
CA SER A 124 22.75 0.18 13.33
C SER A 124 23.30 1.32 12.48
N LEU A 125 22.77 1.46 11.26
CA LEU A 125 23.17 2.54 10.36
C LEU A 125 22.53 3.87 10.77
N ALA A 126 21.25 3.87 11.15
CA ALA A 126 20.53 5.05 11.64
C ALA A 126 21.15 5.64 12.93
N ALA A 127 21.76 4.78 13.76
CA ALA A 127 22.49 5.24 14.95
C ALA A 127 23.75 6.06 14.61
N ARG A 128 24.30 5.91 13.41
CA ARG A 128 25.49 6.64 12.94
C ARG A 128 25.17 7.78 11.99
N GLU A 129 24.04 7.69 11.29
CA GLU A 129 23.62 8.62 10.25
C GLU A 129 22.31 9.30 10.64
N SER A 130 22.39 10.49 11.25
CA SER A 130 21.20 11.23 11.74
C SER A 130 20.18 11.55 10.64
N GLN A 131 20.63 11.78 9.41
CA GLN A 131 19.75 12.00 8.27
C GLN A 131 18.88 10.77 7.96
N LEU A 132 19.44 9.56 8.13
CA LEU A 132 18.69 8.33 7.94
C LEU A 132 17.61 8.17 9.01
N ALA A 133 17.92 8.42 10.27
CA ALA A 133 16.94 8.39 11.37
C ALA A 133 15.77 9.36 11.09
N LEU A 134 16.06 10.56 10.59
CA LEU A 134 15.03 11.53 10.17
C LEU A 134 14.17 11.00 9.01
N HIS A 135 14.76 10.34 8.01
CA HIS A 135 14.02 9.76 6.90
C HIS A 135 13.11 8.61 7.34
N ILE A 136 13.60 7.74 8.24
CA ILE A 136 12.77 6.67 8.83
C ILE A 136 11.58 7.27 9.58
N SER A 137 11.83 8.29 10.42
CA SER A 137 10.76 8.97 11.18
C SER A 137 9.70 9.58 10.25
N LYS A 138 10.10 10.20 9.14
CA LYS A 138 9.19 10.74 8.13
C LYS A 138 8.41 9.62 7.42
N ALA A 139 9.04 8.49 7.10
CA ALA A 139 8.38 7.35 6.47
C ALA A 139 7.32 6.75 7.42
N VAL A 140 7.65 6.55 8.70
CA VAL A 140 6.72 6.06 9.72
C VAL A 140 5.54 7.03 9.89
N SER A 141 5.80 8.33 10.01
CA SER A 141 4.76 9.36 10.13
C SER A 141 3.84 9.40 8.90
N SER A 142 4.42 9.31 7.70
CA SER A 142 3.64 9.24 6.46
C SER A 142 2.77 7.97 6.41
N GLN A 143 3.34 6.82 6.78
CA GLN A 143 2.61 5.55 6.80
C GLN A 143 1.47 5.59 7.83
N LEU A 144 1.72 6.09 9.04
CA LEU A 144 0.69 6.27 10.06
C LEU A 144 -0.45 7.14 9.56
N SER A 145 -0.13 8.28 8.93
CA SER A 145 -1.14 9.17 8.34
C SER A 145 -1.97 8.49 7.26
N LYS A 146 -1.36 7.63 6.43
CA LYS A 146 -2.08 6.85 5.41
C LYS A 146 -3.00 5.80 6.03
N GLN A 147 -2.55 5.10 7.08
CA GLN A 147 -3.34 4.10 7.79
C GLN A 147 -4.53 4.73 8.52
N LEU A 148 -4.34 5.86 9.21
CA LEU A 148 -5.44 6.59 9.84
C LEU A 148 -6.49 7.03 8.82
N ARG A 149 -6.05 7.52 7.66
CA ARG A 149 -6.98 7.87 6.57
C ARG A 149 -7.70 6.64 6.02
N TRP A 150 -7.00 5.55 5.79
CA TRP A 150 -7.60 4.29 5.35
C TRP A 150 -8.70 3.84 6.30
N SER A 151 -8.40 3.71 7.60
CA SER A 151 -9.38 3.24 8.58
C SER A 151 -10.60 4.17 8.73
N GLN A 152 -10.43 5.48 8.58
CA GLN A 152 -11.51 6.46 8.66
C GLN A 152 -12.36 6.58 7.39
N SER A 153 -11.79 6.27 6.23
CA SER A 153 -12.41 6.53 4.93
C SER A 153 -13.69 5.72 4.70
N PHE A 154 -13.81 4.54 5.31
CA PHE A 154 -14.90 3.60 5.02
C PHE A 154 -15.92 3.46 6.16
N VAL A 155 -15.76 4.23 7.24
CA VAL A 155 -16.68 4.20 8.40
C VAL A 155 -17.87 5.13 8.18
N LYS A 156 -17.66 6.26 7.51
CA LYS A 156 -18.69 7.29 7.31
C LYS A 156 -19.39 7.15 5.96
N GLY A 157 -20.64 7.59 5.91
CA GLY A 157 -21.44 7.61 4.69
C GLY A 157 -22.27 6.35 4.45
N ASN A 158 -23.13 6.42 3.43
CA ASN A 158 -23.94 5.28 3.00
C ASN A 158 -23.08 4.28 2.17
N SER A 159 -23.66 3.13 1.83
CA SER A 159 -22.96 2.06 1.10
C SER A 159 -22.37 2.51 -0.23
N GLU A 160 -23.06 3.40 -0.94
CA GLU A 160 -22.62 3.95 -2.22
C GLU A 160 -21.42 4.87 -2.04
N GLN A 161 -21.47 5.77 -1.09
CA GLN A 161 -20.39 6.69 -0.76
C GLN A 161 -19.13 5.94 -0.34
N ARG A 162 -19.26 4.87 0.45
CA ARG A 162 -18.12 4.04 0.85
C ARG A 162 -17.45 3.36 -0.34
N LEU A 163 -18.23 2.82 -1.28
CA LEU A 163 -17.67 2.22 -2.49
C LEU A 163 -16.97 3.26 -3.37
N ILE A 164 -17.59 4.42 -3.59
CA ILE A 164 -16.97 5.49 -4.39
C ILE A 164 -15.68 5.99 -3.71
N THR A 165 -15.68 6.16 -2.39
CA THR A 165 -14.49 6.55 -1.62
C THR A 165 -13.37 5.51 -1.78
N TRP A 166 -13.69 4.22 -1.73
CA TRP A 166 -12.71 3.16 -1.93
C TRP A 166 -12.11 3.18 -3.35
N ILE A 167 -12.94 3.34 -4.38
CA ILE A 167 -12.48 3.49 -5.77
C ILE A 167 -11.52 4.68 -5.88
N PHE A 168 -11.86 5.82 -5.27
CA PHE A 168 -11.01 7.00 -5.24
C PHE A 168 -9.66 6.72 -4.55
N VAL A 169 -9.67 6.15 -3.35
CA VAL A 169 -8.45 5.85 -2.58
C VAL A 169 -7.53 4.91 -3.35
N ILE A 170 -8.06 3.84 -3.97
CA ILE A 170 -7.25 2.91 -4.76
C ILE A 170 -6.70 3.59 -6.01
N SER A 171 -7.52 4.34 -6.75
CA SER A 171 -7.06 5.03 -7.96
C SER A 171 -5.99 6.08 -7.66
N SER A 172 -6.10 6.77 -6.52
CA SER A 172 -5.10 7.74 -6.03
C SER A 172 -3.77 7.05 -5.68
N LYS A 173 -3.82 5.92 -4.97
CA LYS A 173 -2.62 5.09 -4.69
C LYS A 173 -1.91 4.63 -5.97
N LEU A 174 -2.65 4.43 -7.05
CA LEU A 174 -2.15 4.04 -8.36
C LEU A 174 -1.77 5.24 -9.25
N GLY A 175 -1.98 6.48 -8.80
CA GLY A 175 -1.70 7.71 -9.55
C GLY A 175 -2.60 7.90 -10.77
N LEU A 176 -3.82 7.35 -10.75
CA LEU A 176 -4.78 7.38 -11.86
C LEU A 176 -5.86 8.45 -11.71
N ASP A 177 -6.00 9.01 -10.54
CA ASP A 177 -7.02 10.00 -10.16
C ASP A 177 -6.91 11.33 -10.90
N VAL A 178 -5.81 11.59 -11.61
CA VAL A 178 -5.61 12.77 -12.47
C VAL A 178 -6.34 12.67 -13.81
N LYS A 179 -6.78 11.48 -14.21
CA LYS A 179 -7.42 11.23 -15.52
C LYS A 179 -8.95 11.30 -15.40
N PRO A 180 -9.68 11.82 -16.42
CA PRO A 180 -11.14 11.89 -16.40
C PRO A 180 -11.80 10.50 -16.53
N LYS A 181 -11.14 9.57 -17.25
CA LYS A 181 -11.50 8.15 -17.38
C LYS A 181 -10.27 7.29 -17.16
N TYR A 182 -10.42 6.23 -16.41
CA TYR A 182 -9.33 5.29 -16.15
C TYR A 182 -9.86 3.93 -15.72
N ARG A 183 -8.98 2.93 -15.78
CA ARG A 183 -9.25 1.58 -15.28
C ARG A 183 -8.06 1.06 -14.50
N PHE A 184 -8.32 0.19 -13.54
CA PHE A 184 -7.30 -0.44 -12.73
C PHE A 184 -7.72 -1.85 -12.31
N PRO A 185 -6.75 -2.76 -12.09
CA PRO A 185 -7.04 -4.10 -11.62
C PRO A 185 -7.54 -4.06 -10.17
N ILE A 186 -8.45 -4.97 -9.84
CA ILE A 186 -8.88 -5.23 -8.47
C ILE A 186 -8.31 -6.58 -8.05
N PRO A 187 -7.24 -6.58 -7.24
CA PRO A 187 -6.57 -7.82 -6.85
C PRO A 187 -7.27 -8.55 -5.68
N VAL A 188 -8.38 -8.01 -5.19
CA VAL A 188 -9.18 -8.53 -4.09
C VAL A 188 -10.55 -8.99 -4.58
N THR A 189 -11.14 -9.95 -3.88
CA THR A 189 -12.49 -10.46 -4.19
C THR A 189 -13.56 -9.47 -3.76
N HIS A 190 -14.79 -9.62 -4.31
CA HIS A 190 -15.93 -8.83 -3.87
C HIS A 190 -16.23 -9.01 -2.36
N ALA A 191 -16.02 -10.21 -1.82
CA ALA A 191 -16.17 -10.45 -0.38
C ALA A 191 -15.14 -9.64 0.43
N GLU A 192 -13.88 -9.60 -0.01
CA GLU A 192 -12.86 -8.77 0.63
C GLU A 192 -13.17 -7.28 0.50
N VAL A 193 -13.66 -6.80 -0.65
CA VAL A 193 -14.12 -5.42 -0.80
C VAL A 193 -15.26 -5.10 0.18
N ALA A 194 -16.24 -6.00 0.32
CA ALA A 194 -17.33 -5.84 1.27
C ALA A 194 -16.83 -5.74 2.71
N ARG A 195 -15.85 -6.58 3.11
CA ARG A 195 -15.20 -6.50 4.43
C ARG A 195 -14.47 -5.18 4.64
N ILE A 196 -13.67 -4.72 3.66
CA ILE A 196 -12.97 -3.42 3.71
C ILE A 196 -13.97 -2.28 3.93
N LEU A 197 -15.13 -2.35 3.28
CA LEU A 197 -16.15 -1.31 3.34
C LEU A 197 -17.13 -1.47 4.52
N HIS A 198 -16.92 -2.48 5.38
CA HIS A 198 -17.85 -2.82 6.47
C HIS A 198 -19.29 -2.98 5.96
N MET A 199 -19.48 -3.73 4.88
CA MET A 199 -20.76 -3.96 4.21
C MET A 199 -21.05 -5.45 4.09
N ARG A 200 -22.34 -5.79 4.03
CA ARG A 200 -22.75 -7.14 3.60
C ARG A 200 -22.49 -7.31 2.09
N PRO A 201 -22.08 -8.50 1.61
CA PRO A 201 -21.83 -8.77 0.19
C PRO A 201 -23.03 -8.39 -0.71
N GLU A 202 -24.27 -8.62 -0.25
CA GLU A 202 -25.50 -8.29 -0.98
C GLU A 202 -25.66 -6.78 -1.15
N SER A 203 -25.30 -6.00 -0.11
CA SER A 203 -25.35 -4.53 -0.16
C SER A 203 -24.33 -3.99 -1.17
N LEU A 204 -23.11 -4.54 -1.16
CA LEU A 204 -22.09 -4.21 -2.16
C LEU A 204 -22.60 -4.52 -3.57
N SER A 205 -23.15 -5.72 -3.80
CA SER A 205 -23.66 -6.14 -5.11
C SER A 205 -24.76 -5.20 -5.64
N ARG A 206 -25.67 -4.75 -4.78
CA ARG A 206 -26.73 -3.78 -5.15
C ARG A 206 -26.14 -2.43 -5.57
N VAL A 207 -25.16 -1.93 -4.82
CA VAL A 207 -24.50 -0.65 -5.13
C VAL A 207 -23.72 -0.75 -6.44
N VAL A 208 -22.94 -1.82 -6.63
CA VAL A 208 -22.20 -2.08 -7.88
C VAL A 208 -23.16 -2.12 -9.07
N THR A 209 -24.29 -2.85 -8.95
CA THR A 209 -25.31 -2.93 -10.01
C THR A 209 -25.91 -1.56 -10.33
N LYS A 210 -26.19 -0.75 -9.31
CA LYS A 210 -26.71 0.61 -9.47
C LYS A 210 -25.72 1.48 -10.25
N LEU A 211 -24.48 1.60 -9.77
CA LEU A 211 -23.46 2.47 -10.37
C LEU A 211 -23.06 2.02 -11.79
N ASN A 212 -23.07 0.70 -12.06
CA ASN A 212 -22.89 0.17 -13.42
C ASN A 212 -24.04 0.56 -14.34
N LYS A 213 -25.29 0.49 -13.87
CA LYS A 213 -26.50 0.88 -14.61
C LYS A 213 -26.53 2.38 -14.94
N GLU A 214 -26.07 3.21 -14.02
CA GLU A 214 -25.93 4.66 -14.20
C GLU A 214 -24.74 5.03 -15.10
N GLY A 215 -23.94 4.05 -15.52
CA GLY A 215 -22.78 4.24 -16.41
C GLY A 215 -21.64 5.01 -15.73
N LEU A 216 -21.64 5.12 -14.40
CA LEU A 216 -20.58 5.83 -13.65
C LEU A 216 -19.30 5.02 -13.56
N ILE A 217 -19.44 3.71 -13.35
CA ILE A 217 -18.34 2.75 -13.29
C ILE A 217 -18.69 1.52 -14.12
N THR A 218 -17.68 0.69 -14.37
CA THR A 218 -17.84 -0.71 -14.76
C THR A 218 -16.96 -1.53 -13.80
N LEU A 219 -17.59 -2.12 -12.79
CA LEU A 219 -16.89 -2.92 -11.79
C LEU A 219 -17.15 -4.40 -12.04
N THR A 220 -16.06 -5.15 -12.23
CA THR A 220 -16.04 -6.60 -12.37
C THR A 220 -15.23 -7.25 -11.24
N THR A 221 -15.11 -8.57 -11.24
CA THR A 221 -14.25 -9.29 -10.28
C THR A 221 -12.75 -9.10 -10.52
N LYS A 222 -12.35 -8.49 -11.65
CA LYS A 222 -10.95 -8.35 -12.04
C LYS A 222 -10.49 -6.90 -12.14
N GLU A 223 -11.39 -6.00 -12.52
CA GLU A 223 -11.05 -4.60 -12.76
C GLU A 223 -12.20 -3.65 -12.45
N CYS A 224 -11.84 -2.42 -12.14
CA CYS A 224 -12.73 -1.28 -12.06
C CYS A 224 -12.38 -0.29 -13.18
N GLN A 225 -13.39 0.11 -13.95
CA GLN A 225 -13.29 1.21 -14.89
C GLN A 225 -14.15 2.37 -14.39
N VAL A 226 -13.55 3.53 -14.21
CA VAL A 226 -14.25 4.79 -13.94
C VAL A 226 -14.53 5.45 -15.29
N ASN A 227 -15.81 5.63 -15.61
CA ASN A 227 -16.25 6.15 -16.91
C ASN A 227 -16.29 7.68 -16.95
N ASP A 228 -16.58 8.32 -15.83
CA ASP A 228 -16.55 9.77 -15.64
C ASP A 228 -16.20 10.09 -14.18
N LYS A 229 -14.96 10.52 -13.96
CA LYS A 229 -14.44 10.86 -12.63
C LYS A 229 -15.27 11.99 -11.99
N ASN A 230 -15.52 13.07 -12.73
CA ASN A 230 -16.17 14.26 -12.18
C ASN A 230 -17.60 13.94 -11.75
N LYS A 231 -18.33 13.20 -12.59
CA LYS A 231 -19.70 12.79 -12.26
C LYS A 231 -19.73 11.83 -11.07
N LEU A 232 -18.78 10.88 -11.00
CA LEU A 232 -18.71 9.91 -9.91
C LEU A 232 -18.41 10.58 -8.55
N PHE A 233 -17.52 11.58 -8.52
CA PHE A 233 -17.06 12.19 -7.27
C PHE A 233 -17.80 13.48 -6.89
N ASN A 234 -18.57 14.08 -7.79
CA ASN A 234 -19.38 15.27 -7.48
C ASN A 234 -20.43 15.03 -6.38
N GLU A 235 -20.83 13.78 -6.17
CA GLU A 235 -21.78 13.41 -5.10
C GLU A 235 -21.09 13.28 -3.71
N LEU A 236 -19.79 13.48 -3.65
CA LEU A 236 -19.00 13.38 -2.41
C LEU A 236 -18.28 14.71 -2.09
N PRO A 237 -18.97 15.71 -1.55
CA PRO A 237 -18.40 17.04 -1.28
C PRO A 237 -17.18 17.03 -0.34
N GLU A 238 -16.98 15.97 0.44
CA GLU A 238 -15.81 15.81 1.31
C GLU A 238 -14.55 15.31 0.57
N ILE A 239 -14.67 14.68 -0.59
CA ILE A 239 -13.51 14.16 -1.35
C ILE A 239 -12.70 15.29 -1.98
N SER A 240 -13.32 16.38 -2.40
CA SER A 240 -12.59 17.57 -2.88
C SER A 240 -11.66 18.17 -1.82
N LYS A 241 -11.97 17.98 -0.52
CA LYS A 241 -11.10 18.33 0.61
C LYS A 241 -9.94 17.34 0.80
N TYR A 242 -10.07 16.10 0.32
CA TYR A 242 -8.99 15.12 0.35
C TYR A 242 -7.98 15.33 -0.80
N GLU A 243 -8.42 15.68 -2.00
CA GLU A 243 -7.55 16.00 -3.14
C GLU A 243 -6.57 17.14 -2.80
N SER A 244 -7.05 18.24 -2.20
CA SER A 244 -6.22 19.38 -1.83
C SER A 244 -5.19 19.06 -0.74
N LYS A 245 -5.47 18.07 0.14
CA LYS A 245 -4.54 17.64 1.20
C LYS A 245 -3.55 16.57 0.76
N MET A 246 -3.85 15.77 -0.28
CA MET A 246 -2.92 14.79 -0.84
C MET A 246 -1.94 15.41 -1.83
N ALA A 247 -2.33 16.48 -2.52
CA ALA A 247 -1.45 17.22 -3.43
C ALA A 247 -0.43 18.13 -2.71
N ALA A 248 -0.64 18.39 -1.41
CA ALA A 248 0.22 19.27 -0.61
C ALA A 248 1.23 18.52 0.29
N GLY A 249 1.33 17.21 0.22
CA GLY A 249 2.26 16.36 0.98
C GLY A 249 3.05 15.42 0.09
#